data_7d8f54a6033ff3394a60b574996478d7
#
_entry.id   7d8f54a6033ff3394a60b574996478d7
#
_cell.length_a   1.000
_cell.length_b   1.000
_cell.length_c   1.000
_cell.angle_alpha   90.00
_cell.angle_beta   90.00
_cell.angle_gamma   90.00
#
_symmetry.space_group_name_H-M   'P 1'
#
loop_
_entity.id
_entity.type
_entity.pdbx_description
1 polymer ?
#
loop_
_entity_poly.entity_id
_entity_poly.type
_entity_poly.pdbx_seq_one_letter_code
_entity_poly.pdbx_strand_id
1 'polypeptide(L)'
;LQWLSEGTDPDGGLLAFRHLSDDLGEAYWFLRMLRDSSGAAQRLTQVLSTSGFVQKLFARVPEGAEWLDDDGDLVPRTQESLSDEIQATLTRHGTDEEAAAKALRALRRRELLRLAMGSMVGVSDTTATAEGLSDLAAEYVGGLVSLALRGVEGISFSIIGMGRLGGREIGFSSDLDVLY
;
A
#
# COMPACT_ATOMS: atom_id res chain seq x y z
N LEU A 1 -10.89 -21.62 -8.98
CA LEU A 1 -11.12 -22.28 -7.67
C LEU A 1 -9.91 -23.09 -7.21
N GLN A 2 -9.22 -23.81 -8.12
CA GLN A 2 -8.05 -24.62 -7.76
C GLN A 2 -6.97 -23.76 -7.06
N TRP A 3 -6.60 -22.61 -7.59
CA TRP A 3 -5.57 -21.73 -7.02
C TRP A 3 -5.92 -21.20 -5.62
N LEU A 4 -7.21 -20.98 -5.32
CA LEU A 4 -7.64 -20.57 -3.98
C LEU A 4 -7.40 -21.67 -2.94
N SER A 5 -7.58 -22.95 -3.34
CA SER A 5 -7.39 -24.09 -2.44
C SER A 5 -5.92 -24.38 -2.08
N GLU A 6 -4.97 -23.77 -2.78
CA GLU A 6 -3.53 -23.90 -2.54
C GLU A 6 -3.01 -22.87 -1.51
N GLY A 7 -3.82 -21.87 -1.14
CA GLY A 7 -3.47 -20.85 -0.15
C GLY A 7 -3.61 -21.33 1.30
N THR A 8 -3.12 -20.54 2.24
CA THR A 8 -3.19 -20.85 3.69
C THR A 8 -4.58 -20.59 4.29
N ASP A 9 -5.40 -19.78 3.64
CA ASP A 9 -6.78 -19.45 4.03
C ASP A 9 -7.70 -19.45 2.80
N PRO A 10 -8.08 -20.64 2.29
CA PRO A 10 -8.93 -20.75 1.11
C PRO A 10 -10.31 -20.11 1.25
N ASP A 11 -10.94 -20.28 2.42
CA ASP A 11 -12.29 -19.78 2.67
C ASP A 11 -12.29 -18.25 2.78
N GLY A 12 -11.33 -17.68 3.52
CA GLY A 12 -11.11 -16.23 3.57
C GLY A 12 -10.78 -15.64 2.20
N GLY A 13 -9.94 -16.33 1.43
CA GLY A 13 -9.60 -15.95 0.06
C GLY A 13 -10.82 -15.93 -0.88
N LEU A 14 -11.69 -16.94 -0.78
CA LEU A 14 -12.92 -16.99 -1.57
C LEU A 14 -13.90 -15.87 -1.19
N LEU A 15 -14.05 -15.61 0.11
CA LEU A 15 -14.89 -14.53 0.60
C LEU A 15 -14.35 -13.16 0.15
N ALA A 16 -13.04 -12.93 0.26
CA ALA A 16 -12.40 -11.70 -0.20
C ALA A 16 -12.54 -11.52 -1.72
N PHE A 17 -12.38 -12.60 -2.51
CA PHE A 17 -12.60 -12.55 -3.95
C PHE A 17 -14.06 -12.20 -4.30
N ARG A 18 -15.03 -12.76 -3.56
CA ARG A 18 -16.43 -12.41 -3.73
C ARG A 18 -16.68 -10.92 -3.47
N HIS A 19 -16.21 -10.38 -2.34
CA HIS A 19 -16.36 -8.96 -2.03
C HIS A 19 -15.70 -8.08 -3.10
N LEU A 20 -14.50 -8.42 -3.55
CA LEU A 20 -13.81 -7.70 -4.61
C LEU A 20 -14.61 -7.75 -5.93
N SER A 21 -15.23 -8.90 -6.23
CA SER A 21 -16.09 -9.05 -7.41
C SER A 21 -17.39 -8.27 -7.28
N ASP A 22 -17.94 -8.14 -6.08
CA ASP A 22 -19.12 -7.30 -5.83
C ASP A 22 -18.79 -5.82 -6.03
N ASP A 23 -17.59 -5.38 -5.61
CA ASP A 23 -17.11 -3.98 -5.74
C ASP A 23 -16.70 -3.63 -7.19
N LEU A 24 -16.09 -4.56 -7.92
CA LEU A 24 -15.49 -4.35 -9.24
C LEU A 24 -16.24 -5.06 -10.39
N GLY A 25 -17.34 -5.75 -10.10
CA GLY A 25 -18.00 -6.61 -11.09
C GLY A 25 -18.52 -5.89 -12.33
N GLU A 26 -18.73 -4.58 -12.28
CA GLU A 26 -19.10 -3.72 -13.41
C GLU A 26 -17.87 -3.07 -14.08
N ALA A 27 -16.67 -3.18 -13.49
CA ALA A 27 -15.46 -2.61 -14.06
C ALA A 27 -14.95 -3.46 -15.23
N TYR A 28 -15.04 -2.91 -16.45
CA TYR A 28 -14.64 -3.60 -17.66
C TYR A 28 -13.19 -4.11 -17.64
N TRP A 29 -12.27 -3.32 -17.05
CA TRP A 29 -10.86 -3.70 -16.93
C TRP A 29 -10.68 -4.94 -16.04
N PHE A 30 -11.44 -5.07 -14.95
CA PHE A 30 -11.35 -6.20 -14.02
C PHE A 30 -11.83 -7.50 -14.68
N LEU A 31 -12.98 -7.43 -15.37
CA LEU A 31 -13.50 -8.58 -16.10
C LEU A 31 -12.57 -9.01 -17.24
N ARG A 32 -11.96 -8.04 -17.93
CA ARG A 32 -10.98 -8.29 -18.97
C ARG A 32 -9.72 -8.93 -18.41
N MET A 33 -9.17 -8.42 -17.31
CA MET A 33 -8.00 -8.98 -16.62
C MET A 33 -8.25 -10.45 -16.23
N LEU A 34 -9.37 -10.75 -15.60
CA LEU A 34 -9.72 -12.13 -15.20
C LEU A 34 -9.89 -13.07 -16.38
N ARG A 35 -10.36 -12.57 -17.52
CA ARG A 35 -10.58 -13.38 -18.73
C ARG A 35 -9.29 -13.58 -19.52
N ASP A 36 -8.50 -12.54 -19.72
CA ASP A 36 -7.41 -12.48 -20.70
C ASP A 36 -6.03 -12.72 -20.07
N SER A 37 -5.88 -12.48 -18.75
CA SER A 37 -4.63 -12.67 -18.02
C SER A 37 -4.74 -13.76 -16.95
N SER A 38 -4.37 -14.98 -17.32
CA SER A 38 -4.32 -16.08 -16.35
C SER A 38 -3.29 -15.84 -15.23
N GLY A 39 -2.20 -15.14 -15.53
CA GLY A 39 -1.18 -14.75 -14.56
C GLY A 39 -1.72 -13.80 -13.50
N ALA A 40 -2.42 -12.74 -13.89
CA ALA A 40 -3.04 -11.80 -12.96
C ALA A 40 -4.13 -12.48 -12.10
N ALA A 41 -4.97 -13.33 -12.71
CA ALA A 41 -5.98 -14.09 -11.98
C ALA A 41 -5.36 -15.07 -10.96
N GLN A 42 -4.26 -15.73 -11.32
CA GLN A 42 -3.52 -16.59 -10.40
C GLN A 42 -2.91 -15.80 -9.24
N ARG A 43 -2.22 -14.69 -9.53
CA ARG A 43 -1.65 -13.79 -8.52
C ARG A 43 -2.73 -13.25 -7.57
N LEU A 44 -3.87 -12.82 -8.11
CA LEU A 44 -4.99 -12.34 -7.31
C LEU A 44 -5.47 -13.40 -6.33
N THR A 45 -5.70 -14.62 -6.80
CA THR A 45 -6.15 -15.73 -5.94
C THR A 45 -5.09 -16.10 -4.91
N GLN A 46 -3.81 -16.09 -5.26
CA GLN A 46 -2.68 -16.31 -4.35
C GLN A 46 -2.65 -15.29 -3.22
N VAL A 47 -2.68 -13.99 -3.53
CA VAL A 47 -2.57 -12.95 -2.50
C VAL A 47 -3.80 -12.92 -1.59
N LEU A 48 -5.00 -13.16 -2.14
CA LEU A 48 -6.23 -13.20 -1.36
C LEU A 48 -6.31 -14.42 -0.44
N SER A 49 -5.81 -15.59 -0.86
CA SER A 49 -5.87 -16.83 -0.06
C SER A 49 -4.70 -16.99 0.91
N THR A 50 -3.73 -16.06 0.90
CA THR A 50 -2.52 -16.20 1.74
C THR A 50 -2.49 -15.19 2.90
N SER A 51 -3.10 -14.01 2.76
CA SER A 51 -2.92 -12.93 3.73
C SER A 51 -4.21 -12.19 4.07
N GLY A 52 -4.70 -12.37 5.30
CA GLY A 52 -5.82 -11.59 5.84
C GLY A 52 -5.50 -10.08 5.97
N PHE A 53 -4.22 -9.70 6.02
CA PHE A 53 -3.80 -8.30 5.95
C PHE A 53 -4.09 -7.72 4.56
N VAL A 54 -3.72 -8.43 3.50
CA VAL A 54 -3.98 -8.03 2.12
C VAL A 54 -5.48 -7.99 1.83
N GLN A 55 -6.26 -8.97 2.31
CA GLN A 55 -7.73 -8.95 2.20
C GLN A 55 -8.33 -7.65 2.75
N LYS A 56 -7.87 -7.20 3.94
CA LYS A 56 -8.33 -5.95 4.57
C LYS A 56 -7.92 -4.69 3.77
N LEU A 57 -6.78 -4.72 3.12
CA LEU A 57 -6.34 -3.64 2.25
C LEU A 57 -7.16 -3.59 0.97
N PHE A 58 -7.43 -4.72 0.32
CA PHE A 58 -8.31 -4.79 -0.85
C PHE A 58 -9.71 -4.27 -0.59
N ALA A 59 -10.29 -4.52 0.58
CA ALA A 59 -11.57 -3.94 0.98
C ALA A 59 -11.57 -2.40 1.04
N ARG A 60 -10.40 -1.75 0.95
CA ARG A 60 -10.23 -0.29 0.95
C ARG A 60 -9.63 0.26 -0.33
N VAL A 61 -9.02 -0.59 -1.13
CA VAL A 61 -8.30 -0.27 -2.37
C VAL A 61 -8.57 -1.39 -3.38
N PRO A 62 -9.84 -1.61 -3.78
CA PRO A 62 -10.20 -2.70 -4.69
C PRO A 62 -9.53 -2.55 -6.07
N GLU A 63 -9.32 -1.31 -6.52
CA GLU A 63 -8.63 -0.99 -7.78
C GLU A 63 -7.18 -1.50 -7.84
N GLY A 64 -6.56 -1.78 -6.69
CA GLY A 64 -5.22 -2.36 -6.63
C GLY A 64 -5.10 -3.74 -7.29
N ALA A 65 -6.21 -4.40 -7.59
CA ALA A 65 -6.21 -5.66 -8.35
C ALA A 65 -5.63 -5.48 -9.76
N GLU A 66 -5.74 -4.30 -10.36
CA GLU A 66 -5.20 -3.97 -11.69
C GLU A 66 -3.66 -4.11 -11.73
N TRP A 67 -2.97 -3.80 -10.64
CA TRP A 67 -1.49 -3.84 -10.57
C TRP A 67 -0.92 -5.27 -10.68
N LEU A 68 -1.74 -6.30 -10.49
CA LEU A 68 -1.30 -7.70 -10.60
C LEU A 68 -1.05 -8.15 -12.04
N ASP A 69 -1.43 -7.34 -13.02
CA ASP A 69 -1.22 -7.63 -14.44
C ASP A 69 0.18 -7.22 -14.95
N ASP A 70 0.85 -6.26 -14.27
CA ASP A 70 2.18 -5.78 -14.63
C ASP A 70 3.12 -5.75 -13.40
N ASP A 71 4.29 -6.39 -13.52
CA ASP A 71 5.32 -6.36 -12.48
C ASP A 71 5.79 -4.93 -12.16
N GLY A 72 5.82 -4.04 -13.15
CA GLY A 72 6.21 -2.64 -12.99
C GLY A 72 5.32 -1.88 -12.01
N ASP A 73 4.04 -2.24 -11.95
CA ASP A 73 3.10 -1.63 -11.01
C ASP A 73 3.29 -2.11 -9.56
N LEU A 74 4.02 -3.22 -9.35
CA LEU A 74 4.28 -3.81 -8.04
C LEU A 74 5.66 -3.49 -7.48
N VAL A 75 6.55 -2.88 -8.29
CA VAL A 75 7.88 -2.46 -7.84
C VAL A 75 7.75 -1.37 -6.75
N PRO A 76 8.53 -1.45 -5.65
CA PRO A 76 8.57 -0.39 -4.67
C PRO A 76 8.88 0.97 -5.30
N ARG A 77 8.13 1.99 -4.94
CA ARG A 77 8.37 3.36 -5.43
C ARG A 77 9.61 3.95 -4.78
N THR A 78 10.30 4.83 -5.49
CA THR A 78 11.42 5.58 -4.92
C THR A 78 10.93 6.56 -3.87
N GLN A 79 11.80 6.88 -2.90
CA GLN A 79 11.54 7.88 -1.88
C GLN A 79 11.13 9.23 -2.50
N GLU A 80 11.83 9.66 -3.55
CA GLU A 80 11.53 10.90 -4.30
C GLU A 80 10.11 10.89 -4.85
N SER A 81 9.70 9.79 -5.51
CA SER A 81 8.36 9.65 -6.07
C SER A 81 7.26 9.67 -5.00
N LEU A 82 7.53 9.09 -3.82
CA LEU A 82 6.61 9.13 -2.67
C LEU A 82 6.50 10.56 -2.12
N SER A 83 7.63 11.25 -1.95
CA SER A 83 7.70 12.63 -1.50
C SER A 83 6.90 13.55 -2.41
N ASP A 84 7.11 13.45 -3.72
CA ASP A 84 6.40 14.26 -4.72
C ASP A 84 4.88 14.05 -4.65
N GLU A 85 4.41 12.82 -4.53
CA GLU A 85 2.97 12.54 -4.44
C GLU A 85 2.38 13.05 -3.11
N ILE A 86 3.11 12.93 -2.00
CA ILE A 86 2.71 13.46 -0.70
C ILE A 86 2.59 14.99 -0.78
N GLN A 87 3.58 15.68 -1.33
CA GLN A 87 3.55 17.13 -1.48
C GLN A 87 2.42 17.59 -2.42
N ALA A 88 2.23 16.90 -3.55
CA ALA A 88 1.10 17.15 -4.45
C ALA A 88 -0.25 16.95 -3.75
N THR A 89 -0.37 15.94 -2.89
CA THR A 89 -1.57 15.68 -2.09
C THR A 89 -1.82 16.80 -1.09
N LEU A 90 -0.80 17.24 -0.36
CA LEU A 90 -0.89 18.34 0.59
C LEU A 90 -1.28 19.66 -0.10
N THR A 91 -0.71 19.93 -1.26
CA THR A 91 -1.01 21.12 -2.07
C THR A 91 -2.45 21.12 -2.59
N ARG A 92 -2.93 19.96 -3.08
CA ARG A 92 -4.29 19.82 -3.62
C ARG A 92 -5.37 20.11 -2.59
N HIS A 93 -5.16 19.72 -1.34
CA HIS A 93 -6.13 19.91 -0.26
C HIS A 93 -5.97 21.28 0.45
N GLY A 94 -4.93 22.06 0.13
CA GLY A 94 -4.76 23.42 0.62
C GLY A 94 -4.92 23.53 2.14
N THR A 95 -5.89 24.29 2.61
CA THR A 95 -6.16 24.54 4.04
C THR A 95 -7.08 23.49 4.69
N ASP A 96 -7.61 22.55 3.94
CA ASP A 96 -8.45 21.46 4.48
C ASP A 96 -7.57 20.34 5.05
N GLU A 97 -7.21 20.48 6.33
CA GLU A 97 -6.32 19.55 7.03
C GLU A 97 -6.93 18.16 7.18
N GLU A 98 -8.24 18.06 7.40
CA GLU A 98 -8.92 16.78 7.55
C GLU A 98 -8.92 16.00 6.23
N ALA A 99 -9.26 16.67 5.13
CA ALA A 99 -9.19 16.08 3.79
C ALA A 99 -7.77 15.68 3.41
N ALA A 100 -6.76 16.52 3.72
CA ALA A 100 -5.35 16.22 3.50
C ALA A 100 -4.91 14.97 4.27
N ALA A 101 -5.21 14.90 5.57
CA ALA A 101 -4.89 13.74 6.41
C ALA A 101 -5.59 12.46 5.94
N LYS A 102 -6.85 12.55 5.49
CA LYS A 102 -7.59 11.42 4.90
C LYS A 102 -6.93 10.94 3.61
N ALA A 103 -6.51 11.86 2.74
CA ALA A 103 -5.85 11.55 1.48
C ALA A 103 -4.47 10.91 1.71
N LEU A 104 -3.67 11.41 2.68
CA LEU A 104 -2.40 10.79 3.06
C LEU A 104 -2.59 9.36 3.59
N ARG A 105 -3.63 9.11 4.40
CA ARG A 105 -3.97 7.76 4.86
C ARG A 105 -4.38 6.83 3.70
N ALA A 106 -5.07 7.35 2.70
CA ALA A 106 -5.43 6.59 1.50
C ALA A 106 -4.19 6.23 0.67
N LEU A 107 -3.29 7.20 0.46
CA LEU A 107 -2.00 6.98 -0.21
C LEU A 107 -1.20 5.89 0.52
N ARG A 108 -1.03 6.00 1.83
CA ARG A 108 -0.31 4.99 2.62
C ARG A 108 -0.91 3.60 2.46
N ARG A 109 -2.25 3.45 2.51
CA ARG A 109 -2.90 2.14 2.32
C ARG A 109 -2.64 1.56 0.94
N ARG A 110 -2.67 2.40 -0.09
CA ARG A 110 -2.41 2.02 -1.47
C ARG A 110 -0.99 1.50 -1.64
N GLU A 111 -0.01 2.20 -1.10
CA GLU A 111 1.39 1.77 -1.16
C GLU A 111 1.67 0.53 -0.29
N LEU A 112 1.03 0.39 0.86
CA LEU A 112 1.12 -0.84 1.66
C LEU A 112 0.58 -2.06 0.90
N LEU A 113 -0.53 -1.91 0.16
CA LEU A 113 -1.08 -2.98 -0.68
C LEU A 113 -0.11 -3.33 -1.80
N ARG A 114 0.44 -2.33 -2.51
CA ARG A 114 1.45 -2.51 -3.57
C ARG A 114 2.65 -3.31 -3.07
N LEU A 115 3.27 -2.88 -1.97
CA LEU A 115 4.44 -3.53 -1.38
C LEU A 115 4.12 -4.96 -0.91
N ALA A 116 2.95 -5.17 -0.30
CA ALA A 116 2.54 -6.50 0.15
C ALA A 116 2.35 -7.46 -1.03
N MET A 117 1.67 -7.02 -2.09
CA MET A 117 1.49 -7.84 -3.29
C MET A 117 2.82 -8.12 -3.99
N GLY A 118 3.66 -7.09 -4.20
CA GLY A 118 4.97 -7.25 -4.82
C GLY A 118 5.85 -8.26 -4.11
N SER A 119 5.86 -8.23 -2.78
CA SER A 119 6.56 -9.21 -1.95
C SER A 119 5.97 -10.63 -2.08
N MET A 120 4.64 -10.75 -2.08
CA MET A 120 3.96 -12.06 -2.13
C MET A 120 4.07 -12.75 -3.49
N VAL A 121 4.10 -11.99 -4.58
CA VAL A 121 4.24 -12.55 -5.94
C VAL A 121 5.69 -12.62 -6.41
N GLY A 122 6.66 -12.21 -5.55
CA GLY A 122 8.10 -12.34 -5.82
C GLY A 122 8.69 -11.25 -6.72
N VAL A 123 8.00 -10.12 -6.91
CA VAL A 123 8.51 -8.95 -7.66
C VAL A 123 9.55 -8.20 -6.82
N SER A 124 9.37 -8.14 -5.50
CA SER A 124 10.34 -7.56 -4.58
C SER A 124 10.78 -8.58 -3.53
N ASP A 125 12.08 -8.60 -3.23
CA ASP A 125 12.64 -9.40 -2.14
C ASP A 125 12.39 -8.76 -0.77
N THR A 126 12.80 -9.45 0.29
CA THR A 126 12.62 -8.98 1.67
C THR A 126 13.31 -7.65 1.93
N THR A 127 14.51 -7.44 1.37
CA THR A 127 15.29 -6.21 1.57
C THR A 127 14.62 -5.03 0.87
N ALA A 128 14.30 -5.17 -0.41
CA ALA A 128 13.61 -4.13 -1.18
C ALA A 128 12.24 -3.79 -0.58
N THR A 129 11.52 -4.80 -0.05
CA THR A 129 10.25 -4.59 0.63
C THR A 129 10.42 -3.80 1.94
N ALA A 130 11.43 -4.13 2.76
CA ALA A 130 11.70 -3.44 4.02
C ALA A 130 12.17 -2.00 3.79
N GLU A 131 13.00 -1.77 2.79
CA GLU A 131 13.40 -0.43 2.35
C GLU A 131 12.19 0.40 1.87
N GLY A 132 11.35 -0.17 1.00
CA GLY A 132 10.14 0.50 0.51
C GLY A 132 9.14 0.83 1.61
N LEU A 133 8.97 -0.05 2.60
CA LEU A 133 8.16 0.21 3.79
C LEU A 133 8.74 1.35 4.63
N SER A 134 10.07 1.39 4.78
CA SER A 134 10.77 2.43 5.56
C SER A 134 10.68 3.79 4.87
N ASP A 135 10.84 3.84 3.55
CA ASP A 135 10.67 5.06 2.77
C ASP A 135 9.22 5.57 2.84
N LEU A 136 8.25 4.67 2.68
CA LEU A 136 6.84 5.02 2.84
C LEU A 136 6.55 5.58 4.24
N ALA A 137 7.10 4.98 5.29
CA ALA A 137 6.90 5.44 6.66
C ALA A 137 7.52 6.82 6.89
N ALA A 138 8.76 7.04 6.42
CA ALA A 138 9.47 8.30 6.56
C ALA A 138 8.73 9.45 5.85
N GLU A 139 8.37 9.24 4.57
CA GLU A 139 7.67 10.25 3.78
C GLU A 139 6.25 10.52 4.31
N TYR A 140 5.53 9.48 4.71
CA TYR A 140 4.19 9.62 5.30
C TYR A 140 4.22 10.42 6.61
N VAL A 141 5.16 10.12 7.53
CA VAL A 141 5.34 10.86 8.77
C VAL A 141 5.77 12.30 8.49
N GLY A 142 6.71 12.52 7.57
CA GLY A 142 7.11 13.85 7.12
C GLY A 142 5.94 14.68 6.57
N GLY A 143 5.08 14.05 5.77
CA GLY A 143 3.84 14.68 5.27
C GLY A 143 2.86 15.06 6.37
N LEU A 144 2.67 14.20 7.39
CA LEU A 144 1.82 14.52 8.55
C LEU A 144 2.41 15.65 9.40
N VAL A 145 3.72 15.69 9.60
CA VAL A 145 4.40 16.79 10.29
C VAL A 145 4.23 18.10 9.52
N SER A 146 4.46 18.06 8.20
CA SER A 146 4.27 19.24 7.34
C SER A 146 2.82 19.77 7.41
N LEU A 147 1.84 18.86 7.52
CA LEU A 147 0.44 19.21 7.70
C LEU A 147 0.20 19.85 9.08
N ALA A 148 0.72 19.24 10.14
CA ALA A 148 0.53 19.71 11.53
C ALA A 148 1.24 21.05 11.81
N LEU A 149 2.32 21.35 11.10
CA LEU A 149 3.07 22.61 11.26
C LEU A 149 2.56 23.75 10.38
N ARG A 150 1.49 23.55 9.62
CA ARG A 150 0.89 24.64 8.83
C ARG A 150 0.45 25.79 9.72
N GLY A 151 0.89 26.99 9.35
CA GLY A 151 0.59 28.22 10.12
C GLY A 151 1.35 28.33 11.45
N VAL A 152 2.27 27.45 11.77
CA VAL A 152 3.14 27.52 12.94
C VAL A 152 4.47 28.14 12.52
N GLU A 153 4.82 29.30 13.09
CA GLU A 153 6.06 29.99 12.79
C GLU A 153 7.06 29.88 13.95
N GLY A 154 8.36 29.92 13.62
CA GLY A 154 9.43 29.99 14.61
C GLY A 154 9.77 28.69 15.32
N ILE A 155 9.22 27.53 14.86
CA ILE A 155 9.55 26.20 15.36
C ILE A 155 10.42 25.46 14.35
N SER A 156 11.55 24.93 14.82
CA SER A 156 12.34 23.91 14.10
C SER A 156 12.00 22.55 14.70
N PHE A 157 11.54 21.62 13.88
CA PHE A 157 11.10 20.30 14.31
C PHE A 157 11.76 19.20 13.46
N SER A 158 12.24 18.16 14.12
CA SER A 158 12.86 17.01 13.46
C SER A 158 12.34 15.73 14.07
N ILE A 159 12.15 14.70 13.23
CA ILE A 159 11.86 13.33 13.69
C ILE A 159 13.02 12.45 13.31
N ILE A 160 13.50 11.69 14.28
CA ILE A 160 14.57 10.71 14.12
C ILE A 160 13.97 9.31 14.21
N GLY A 161 14.04 8.55 13.11
CA GLY A 161 13.65 7.13 13.12
C GLY A 161 14.63 6.31 13.95
N MET A 162 14.09 5.50 14.83
CA MET A 162 14.85 4.61 15.72
C MET A 162 14.62 3.15 15.34
N GLY A 163 15.36 2.25 15.98
CA GLY A 163 15.17 0.80 15.86
C GLY A 163 15.12 0.33 14.40
N ARG A 164 14.09 -0.44 14.06
CA ARG A 164 13.91 -0.97 12.70
C ARG A 164 13.62 0.11 11.66
N LEU A 165 12.95 1.19 12.06
CA LEU A 165 12.71 2.32 11.16
C LEU A 165 14.04 3.01 10.79
N GLY A 166 14.88 3.31 11.78
CA GLY A 166 16.20 3.90 11.56
C GLY A 166 17.15 3.00 10.79
N GLY A 167 17.05 1.67 10.97
CA GLY A 167 17.81 0.66 10.23
C GLY A 167 17.25 0.33 8.84
N ARG A 168 16.10 0.91 8.44
CA ARG A 168 15.38 0.60 7.19
C ARG A 168 14.98 -0.87 7.06
N GLU A 169 14.57 -1.49 8.18
CA GLU A 169 14.25 -2.91 8.32
C GLU A 169 12.83 -3.15 8.87
N ILE A 170 11.91 -2.21 8.66
CA ILE A 170 10.53 -2.37 9.15
C ILE A 170 9.77 -3.42 8.32
N GLY A 171 8.86 -4.13 9.00
CA GLY A 171 7.89 -5.03 8.36
C GLY A 171 6.49 -4.45 8.38
N PHE A 172 5.54 -5.13 7.74
CA PHE A 172 4.14 -4.68 7.63
C PHE A 172 3.41 -4.47 8.97
N SER A 173 3.84 -5.16 10.02
CA SER A 173 3.29 -5.07 11.38
C SER A 173 4.22 -4.38 12.38
N SER A 174 5.31 -3.77 11.91
CA SER A 174 6.24 -3.05 12.79
C SER A 174 5.63 -1.76 13.29
N ASP A 175 5.89 -1.44 14.55
CA ASP A 175 5.70 -0.11 15.11
C ASP A 175 6.74 0.87 14.54
N LEU A 176 6.45 2.16 14.62
CA LEU A 176 7.35 3.23 14.22
C LEU A 176 7.95 3.86 15.49
N ASP A 177 9.17 3.45 15.81
CA ASP A 177 9.94 4.03 16.92
C ASP A 177 10.53 5.36 16.45
N VAL A 178 10.11 6.46 17.06
CA VAL A 178 10.58 7.81 16.69
C VAL A 178 10.94 8.63 17.91
N LEU A 179 11.95 9.48 17.75
CA LEU A 179 12.32 10.53 18.68
C LEU A 179 12.03 11.89 18.03
N TYR A 180 11.51 12.85 18.79
CA TYR A 180 11.15 14.18 18.30
C TYR A 180 11.54 15.26 19.31
#